data_da281559499b90fe7cbbbfbc30aa1c2e
#
_entry.id   da281559499b90fe7cbbbfbc30aa1c2e
#
_cell.length_a   1.000
_cell.length_b   1.000
_cell.length_c   1.000
_cell.angle_alpha   90.00
_cell.angle_beta   90.00
_cell.angle_gamma   90.00
#
_symmetry.space_group_name_H-M   'P 1'
#
loop_
_entity.id
_entity.type
_entity.pdbx_description
1 polymer ?
#
loop_
_entity_poly.entity_id
_entity_poly.type
_entity_poly.pdbx_seq_one_letter_code
_entity_poly.pdbx_strand_id
1 'polypeptide(L)'
;RRVLFRSQISGKNIEAVLRTHIQHCANARFIYAGSQRHMMGEIFTSPARPFYQSTAIMELHPIDIGTYTKFIRKHFLIANKDITEETVQNVYERFEGITWYIQFISNSLYAMTATGEICTADKVSIAIENI
;
A
#
# COMPACT_ATOMS: atom_id res chain seq x y z
N ARG A 1 -13.59 -6.40 -15.32
CA ARG A 1 -13.02 -5.35 -16.17
C ARG A 1 -12.63 -4.18 -15.28
N ARG A 2 -11.35 -3.86 -15.22
CA ARG A 2 -10.82 -2.77 -14.39
C ARG A 2 -11.01 -1.45 -15.16
N VAL A 3 -11.75 -0.50 -14.60
CA VAL A 3 -11.91 0.84 -15.16
C VAL A 3 -11.11 1.81 -14.30
N LEU A 4 -10.10 2.46 -14.90
CA LEU A 4 -9.30 3.49 -14.25
C LEU A 4 -9.83 4.85 -14.69
N PHE A 5 -10.39 5.62 -13.75
CA PHE A 5 -10.76 7.01 -13.98
C PHE A 5 -9.65 7.94 -13.49
N ARG A 6 -9.09 8.76 -14.39
CA ARG A 6 -8.27 9.91 -14.02
C ARG A 6 -9.17 11.13 -13.82
N SER A 7 -9.17 11.68 -12.63
CA SER A 7 -10.02 12.79 -12.18
C SER A 7 -9.65 14.18 -12.71
N GLN A 8 -9.07 14.30 -13.92
CA GLN A 8 -8.71 15.60 -14.50
C GLN A 8 -9.72 16.17 -15.50
N ILE A 9 -10.90 15.54 -15.60
CA ILE A 9 -11.96 16.11 -16.43
C ILE A 9 -12.90 16.91 -15.53
N SER A 10 -12.91 18.21 -15.74
CA SER A 10 -13.76 19.19 -15.06
C SER A 10 -15.23 18.77 -15.03
N GLY A 11 -15.75 18.57 -13.81
CA GLY A 11 -17.16 18.75 -13.63
C GLY A 11 -17.88 17.80 -12.70
N LYS A 12 -18.62 18.37 -11.77
CA LYS A 12 -19.66 17.75 -10.94
C LYS A 12 -20.64 16.84 -11.73
N ASN A 13 -20.65 16.94 -13.05
CA ASN A 13 -21.52 16.21 -13.94
C ASN A 13 -21.06 14.76 -14.19
N ILE A 14 -19.77 14.47 -14.14
CA ILE A 14 -19.24 13.11 -14.42
C ILE A 14 -19.60 12.13 -13.30
N GLU A 15 -19.52 12.55 -12.06
CA GLU A 15 -19.91 11.70 -10.93
C GLU A 15 -21.40 11.32 -11.01
N ALA A 16 -22.28 12.27 -11.37
CA ALA A 16 -23.70 12.03 -11.50
C ALA A 16 -24.01 11.04 -12.66
N VAL A 17 -23.39 11.26 -13.82
CA VAL A 17 -23.53 10.37 -14.99
C VAL A 17 -23.03 8.96 -14.65
N LEU A 18 -21.85 8.87 -14.03
CA LEU A 18 -21.29 7.59 -13.63
C LEU A 18 -22.17 6.88 -12.61
N ARG A 19 -22.69 7.60 -11.63
CA ARG A 19 -23.62 7.07 -10.62
C ARG A 19 -24.85 6.48 -11.26
N THR A 20 -25.45 7.20 -12.21
CA THR A 20 -26.63 6.74 -12.94
C THR A 20 -26.36 5.42 -13.67
N HIS A 21 -25.25 5.33 -14.41
CA HIS A 21 -24.89 4.10 -15.10
C HIS A 21 -24.63 2.93 -14.17
N ILE A 22 -23.92 3.15 -13.07
CA ILE A 22 -23.58 2.13 -12.07
C ILE A 22 -24.83 1.56 -11.41
N GLN A 23 -25.81 2.39 -11.09
CA GLN A 23 -27.08 1.95 -10.49
C GLN A 23 -27.87 0.99 -11.36
N HIS A 24 -27.74 1.08 -12.69
CA HIS A 24 -28.40 0.20 -13.62
C HIS A 24 -27.64 -1.12 -13.89
N CYS A 25 -26.44 -1.27 -13.37
CA CYS A 25 -25.62 -2.47 -13.55
C CYS A 25 -25.94 -3.53 -12.48
N ALA A 26 -27.09 -4.19 -12.57
CA ALA A 26 -27.54 -5.17 -11.57
C ALA A 26 -26.57 -6.36 -11.37
N ASN A 27 -25.82 -6.75 -12.40
CA ASN A 27 -24.93 -7.91 -12.40
C ASN A 27 -23.44 -7.55 -12.21
N ALA A 28 -23.14 -6.33 -11.75
CA ALA A 28 -21.78 -5.87 -11.53
C ALA A 28 -21.55 -5.50 -10.06
N ARG A 29 -20.31 -5.68 -9.61
CA ARG A 29 -19.81 -5.14 -8.34
C ARG A 29 -18.70 -4.14 -8.67
N PHE A 30 -18.70 -3.00 -7.99
CA PHE A 30 -17.75 -1.93 -8.22
C PHE A 30 -16.86 -1.74 -7.01
N ILE A 31 -15.56 -1.65 -7.26
CA ILE A 31 -14.55 -1.30 -6.26
C ILE A 31 -13.89 -0.01 -6.71
N TYR A 32 -13.95 1.00 -5.87
CA TYR A 32 -13.29 2.27 -6.08
C TYR A 32 -12.00 2.30 -5.25
N ALA A 33 -10.90 2.63 -5.88
CA ALA A 33 -9.62 2.73 -5.20
C ALA A 33 -8.93 4.05 -5.56
N GLY A 34 -8.38 4.73 -4.57
CA GLY A 34 -7.64 5.97 -4.72
C GLY A 34 -6.66 6.17 -3.59
N SER A 35 -5.52 6.78 -3.89
CA SER A 35 -4.47 7.10 -2.92
C SER A 35 -4.74 8.40 -2.14
N GLN A 36 -5.59 9.29 -2.67
CA GLN A 36 -5.94 10.55 -2.01
C GLN A 36 -7.11 10.31 -1.05
N ARG A 37 -6.80 9.96 0.21
CA ARG A 37 -7.78 9.64 1.26
C ARG A 37 -8.87 10.69 1.40
N HIS A 38 -8.48 11.96 1.50
CA HIS A 38 -9.41 13.06 1.74
C HIS A 38 -10.42 13.17 0.59
N MET A 39 -9.94 13.17 -0.65
CA MET A 39 -10.79 13.24 -1.84
C MET A 39 -11.72 12.02 -1.95
N MET A 40 -11.21 10.83 -1.69
CA MET A 40 -12.04 9.61 -1.68
C MET A 40 -13.11 9.67 -0.58
N GLY A 41 -12.75 10.16 0.60
CA GLY A 41 -13.69 10.40 1.69
C GLY A 41 -14.80 11.35 1.25
N GLU A 42 -14.47 12.53 0.73
CA GLU A 42 -15.46 13.51 0.28
C GLU A 42 -16.46 12.96 -0.74
N ILE A 43 -15.98 12.17 -1.72
CA ILE A 43 -16.86 11.60 -2.76
C ILE A 43 -17.97 10.73 -2.15
N PHE A 44 -17.66 9.95 -1.12
CA PHE A 44 -18.59 8.95 -0.58
C PHE A 44 -19.26 9.36 0.74
N THR A 45 -18.72 10.34 1.47
CA THR A 45 -19.30 10.79 2.77
C THR A 45 -19.97 12.15 2.73
N SER A 46 -19.72 12.95 1.68
CA SER A 46 -20.37 14.27 1.57
C SER A 46 -21.79 14.18 1.02
N PRO A 47 -22.80 14.72 1.74
CA PRO A 47 -24.19 14.73 1.27
C PRO A 47 -24.39 15.46 -0.06
N ALA A 48 -23.47 16.37 -0.42
CA ALA A 48 -23.52 17.12 -1.67
C ALA A 48 -23.02 16.36 -2.90
N ARG A 49 -22.52 15.12 -2.71
CA ARG A 49 -21.92 14.31 -3.79
C ARG A 49 -22.86 13.20 -4.25
N PRO A 50 -22.85 12.87 -5.56
CA PRO A 50 -23.71 11.82 -6.13
C PRO A 50 -23.49 10.42 -5.53
N PHE A 51 -22.29 10.13 -5.03
CA PHE A 51 -21.94 8.85 -4.44
C PHE A 51 -22.15 8.77 -2.91
N TYR A 52 -22.78 9.78 -2.31
CA TYR A 52 -23.06 9.78 -0.88
C TYR A 52 -23.70 8.48 -0.41
N GLN A 53 -23.11 7.87 0.62
CA GLN A 53 -23.56 6.60 1.24
C GLN A 53 -23.82 5.45 0.27
N SER A 54 -23.13 5.41 -0.87
CA SER A 54 -23.35 4.38 -1.90
C SER A 54 -22.42 3.19 -1.80
N THR A 55 -21.43 3.23 -0.92
CA THR A 55 -20.40 2.18 -0.78
C THR A 55 -20.05 1.96 0.69
N ALA A 56 -19.53 0.77 0.99
CA ALA A 56 -18.78 0.56 2.21
C ALA A 56 -17.35 1.11 2.03
N ILE A 57 -16.87 1.89 2.99
CA ILE A 57 -15.53 2.46 2.98
C ILE A 57 -14.61 1.50 3.73
N MET A 58 -13.47 1.18 3.12
CA MET A 58 -12.39 0.43 3.75
C MET A 58 -11.10 1.23 3.63
N GLU A 59 -10.54 1.61 4.77
CA GLU A 59 -9.24 2.24 4.84
C GLU A 59 -8.13 1.19 4.96
N LEU A 60 -7.09 1.34 4.14
CA LEU A 60 -5.89 0.53 4.24
C LEU A 60 -4.86 1.28 5.09
N HIS A 61 -4.54 0.71 6.23
CA HIS A 61 -3.47 1.18 7.10
C HIS A 61 -2.14 0.48 6.77
N PRO A 62 -1.00 1.03 7.21
CA PRO A 62 0.26 0.31 7.15
C PRO A 62 0.14 -1.07 7.80
N ILE A 63 0.79 -2.05 7.22
CA ILE A 63 0.88 -3.40 7.81
C ILE A 63 1.70 -3.28 9.09
N ASP A 64 1.26 -3.94 10.17
CA ASP A 64 1.99 -3.85 11.45
C ASP A 64 3.40 -4.45 11.36
N ILE A 65 4.30 -3.90 12.17
CA ILE A 65 5.72 -4.27 12.18
C ILE A 65 5.94 -5.75 12.50
N GLY A 66 5.15 -6.32 13.41
CA GLY A 66 5.31 -7.73 13.78
C GLY A 66 4.97 -8.68 12.63
N THR A 67 3.99 -8.33 11.82
CA THR A 67 3.65 -9.05 10.59
C THR A 67 4.78 -8.94 9.57
N TYR A 68 5.35 -7.74 9.36
CA TYR A 68 6.50 -7.55 8.48
C TYR A 68 7.72 -8.32 8.94
N THR A 69 8.07 -8.25 10.23
CA THR A 69 9.22 -8.96 10.80
C THR A 69 9.12 -10.48 10.54
N LYS A 70 7.95 -11.07 10.82
CA LYS A 70 7.72 -12.51 10.56
C LYS A 70 7.86 -12.84 9.08
N PHE A 71 7.29 -12.02 8.21
CA PHE A 71 7.34 -12.23 6.77
C PHE A 71 8.77 -12.14 6.23
N ILE A 72 9.49 -11.07 6.55
CA ILE A 72 10.84 -10.82 6.07
C ILE A 72 11.79 -11.92 6.57
N ARG A 73 11.79 -12.20 7.89
CA ARG A 73 12.66 -13.24 8.47
C ARG A 73 12.39 -14.61 7.86
N LYS A 74 11.12 -14.97 7.63
CA LYS A 74 10.78 -16.22 6.97
C LYS A 74 11.51 -16.38 5.63
N HIS A 75 11.54 -15.32 4.80
CA HIS A 75 12.21 -15.37 3.49
C HIS A 75 13.74 -15.44 3.61
N PHE A 76 14.33 -14.75 4.58
CA PHE A 76 15.75 -14.86 4.86
C PHE A 76 16.13 -16.29 5.30
N LEU A 77 15.38 -16.87 6.24
CA LEU A 77 15.65 -18.22 6.77
C LEU A 77 15.52 -19.31 5.69
N ILE A 78 14.58 -19.21 4.76
CA ILE A 78 14.45 -20.13 3.62
C ILE A 78 15.75 -20.19 2.79
N ALA A 79 16.47 -19.07 2.69
CA ALA A 79 17.74 -18.98 1.95
C ALA A 79 18.97 -19.22 2.83
N ASN A 80 18.79 -19.75 4.03
CA ASN A 80 19.86 -19.91 5.02
C ASN A 80 20.58 -18.58 5.33
N LYS A 81 19.81 -17.51 5.49
CA LYS A 81 20.23 -16.17 5.95
C LYS A 81 19.38 -15.80 7.16
N ASP A 82 19.75 -14.78 7.90
CA ASP A 82 18.85 -14.17 8.91
C ASP A 82 18.91 -12.64 8.83
N ILE A 83 17.98 -11.98 9.50
CA ILE A 83 17.91 -10.54 9.66
C ILE A 83 17.46 -10.23 11.09
N THR A 84 18.10 -9.26 11.73
CA THR A 84 17.73 -8.88 13.09
C THR A 84 16.40 -8.13 13.11
N GLU A 85 15.65 -8.25 14.20
CA GLU A 85 14.41 -7.49 14.40
C GLU A 85 14.68 -5.99 14.42
N GLU A 86 15.81 -5.57 15.00
CA GLU A 86 16.27 -4.19 15.00
C GLU A 86 16.44 -3.63 13.57
N THR A 87 16.98 -4.44 12.65
CA THR A 87 17.13 -4.04 11.24
C THR A 87 15.79 -3.81 10.59
N VAL A 88 14.83 -4.71 10.79
CA VAL A 88 13.47 -4.57 10.26
C VAL A 88 12.77 -3.35 10.88
N GLN A 89 12.92 -3.14 12.17
CA GLN A 89 12.38 -1.99 12.88
C GLN A 89 12.93 -0.68 12.30
N ASN A 90 14.23 -0.59 12.10
CA ASN A 90 14.90 0.60 11.53
C ASN A 90 14.35 0.95 10.15
N VAL A 91 14.19 -0.05 9.28
CA VAL A 91 13.58 0.15 7.95
C VAL A 91 12.12 0.61 8.06
N TYR A 92 11.36 -0.02 8.96
CA TYR A 92 9.93 0.29 9.11
C TYR A 92 9.71 1.72 9.62
N GLU A 93 10.43 2.15 10.64
CA GLU A 93 10.34 3.49 11.22
C GLU A 93 10.80 4.57 10.23
N ARG A 94 11.91 4.32 9.54
CA ARG A 94 12.46 5.27 8.57
C ARG A 94 11.54 5.55 7.38
N PHE A 95 10.72 4.59 6.99
CA PHE A 95 9.78 4.70 5.88
C PHE A 95 8.31 4.69 6.30
N GLU A 96 8.03 4.95 7.57
CA GLU A 96 6.67 5.14 8.13
C GLU A 96 5.69 4.01 7.76
N GLY A 97 6.17 2.78 7.65
CA GLY A 97 5.34 1.63 7.30
C GLY A 97 4.91 1.57 5.83
N ILE A 98 5.44 2.42 4.94
CA ILE A 98 5.08 2.43 3.52
C ILE A 98 5.57 1.15 2.84
N THR A 99 4.63 0.30 2.46
CA THR A 99 4.86 -1.06 1.94
C THR A 99 5.89 -1.13 0.82
N TRP A 100 5.84 -0.19 -0.14
CA TRP A 100 6.76 -0.19 -1.29
C TRP A 100 8.22 -0.06 -0.86
N TYR A 101 8.51 0.91 0.01
CA TYR A 101 9.87 1.14 0.51
C TYR A 101 10.37 -0.04 1.35
N ILE A 102 9.52 -0.57 2.25
CA ILE A 102 9.90 -1.69 3.11
C ILE A 102 10.25 -2.91 2.27
N GLN A 103 9.43 -3.23 1.25
CA GLN A 103 9.71 -4.36 0.36
C GLN A 103 10.98 -4.13 -0.46
N PHE A 104 11.16 -2.95 -1.03
CA PHE A 104 12.32 -2.62 -1.85
C PHE A 104 13.61 -2.73 -1.03
N ILE A 105 13.69 -2.09 0.14
CA ILE A 105 14.86 -2.13 1.01
C ILE A 105 15.11 -3.54 1.54
N SER A 106 14.07 -4.26 1.98
CA SER A 106 14.23 -5.64 2.46
C SER A 106 14.76 -6.57 1.36
N ASN A 107 14.35 -6.35 0.10
CA ASN A 107 14.88 -7.11 -1.04
C ASN A 107 16.37 -6.78 -1.31
N SER A 108 16.75 -5.50 -1.21
CA SER A 108 18.15 -5.07 -1.32
C SER A 108 19.01 -5.67 -0.20
N LEU A 109 18.54 -5.62 1.04
CA LEU A 109 19.21 -6.23 2.19
C LEU A 109 19.35 -7.75 2.01
N TYR A 110 18.31 -8.42 1.51
CA TYR A 110 18.36 -9.85 1.21
C TYR A 110 19.43 -10.19 0.15
N ALA A 111 19.53 -9.38 -0.91
CA ALA A 111 20.53 -9.57 -1.96
C ALA A 111 21.97 -9.34 -1.45
N MET A 112 22.14 -8.36 -0.55
CA MET A 112 23.46 -8.01 0.03
C MET A 112 23.91 -8.94 1.15
N THR A 113 23.06 -9.79 1.68
CA THR A 113 23.37 -10.72 2.77
C THR A 113 23.79 -12.06 2.19
N ALA A 114 24.97 -12.55 2.55
CA ALA A 114 25.46 -13.85 2.09
C ALA A 114 24.71 -15.01 2.79
N THR A 115 24.77 -16.20 2.21
CA THR A 115 24.27 -17.43 2.83
C THR A 115 25.04 -17.72 4.12
N GLY A 116 24.32 -18.00 5.19
CA GLY A 116 24.91 -18.21 6.54
C GLY A 116 25.16 -16.91 7.31
N GLU A 117 24.84 -15.74 6.74
CA GLU A 117 25.08 -14.43 7.36
C GLU A 117 23.80 -13.88 7.99
N ILE A 118 23.96 -13.04 9.02
CA ILE A 118 22.90 -12.26 9.65
C ILE A 118 22.98 -10.82 9.16
N CYS A 119 21.90 -10.31 8.60
CA CYS A 119 21.77 -8.91 8.20
C CYS A 119 21.56 -8.02 9.43
N THR A 120 22.43 -7.04 9.61
CA THR A 120 22.40 -6.06 10.70
C THR A 120 22.11 -4.65 10.21
N ALA A 121 21.74 -3.74 11.10
CA ALA A 121 21.23 -2.41 10.78
C ALA A 121 22.24 -1.50 10.03
N ASP A 122 23.54 -1.77 10.11
CA ASP A 122 24.58 -1.05 9.38
C ASP A 122 24.41 -1.13 7.84
N LYS A 123 23.87 -2.24 7.34
CA LYS A 123 23.61 -2.43 5.91
C LYS A 123 22.44 -1.59 5.37
N VAL A 124 21.58 -1.07 6.25
CA VAL A 124 20.37 -0.32 5.84
C VAL A 124 20.74 0.95 5.09
N SER A 125 21.75 1.69 5.55
CA SER A 125 22.20 2.94 4.89
C SER A 125 22.68 2.66 3.46
N ILE A 126 23.44 1.59 3.26
CA ILE A 126 23.93 1.19 1.94
C ILE A 126 22.76 0.76 1.01
N ALA A 127 21.79 0.05 1.56
CA ALA A 127 20.60 -0.36 0.79
C ALA A 127 19.75 0.83 0.34
N ILE A 128 19.74 1.93 1.11
CA ILE A 128 18.99 3.15 0.79
C ILE A 128 19.66 3.98 -0.30
N GLU A 129 20.99 4.02 -0.35
CA GLU A 129 21.74 4.76 -1.39
C GLU A 129 21.43 4.25 -2.82
N ASN A 130 20.84 3.08 -2.94
CA ASN A 130 20.46 2.46 -4.22
C ASN A 130 18.99 2.74 -4.63
N ILE A 131 18.28 3.65 -3.95
CA ILE A 131 16.94 4.12 -4.34
C ILE A 131 17.05 5.29 -5.31
#